data_8ea4ccbfbc2593b080645ba37f027303
#
_entry.id   8ea4ccbfbc2593b080645ba37f027303
#
_cell.length_a   1.000
_cell.length_b   1.000
_cell.length_c   1.000
_cell.angle_alpha   90.00
_cell.angle_beta   90.00
_cell.angle_gamma   90.00
#
_symmetry.space_group_name_H-M   'P 1'
#
loop_
_entity.id
_entity.type
_entity.pdbx_description
1 polymer ?
#
loop_
_entity_poly.entity_id
_entity_poly.type
_entity_poly.pdbx_seq_one_letter_code
_entity_poly.pdbx_strand_id
1 'polypeptide(L)'
;MQNLALISLFTPLISALILGIFAFKPKNFFLGYLAFILVLVSAVSSIYLLINNAHFDFALGTWISLVDVKFGFKIDTITLTMMCVVGVVSACVHLYSIFYMEKDEGFNRYFSYLGFFVFSMMFLVMSDNFLGLFIGWEGVGVCSWLLIGFWFHNEKYTFAANEAFIMNRIADLALLLGIFLIYLEFGTLKYDDVFNLITSNYENNKILTLIAILLFIGAMGKSAQFPFHTWLADAMAGPTPVSALIH
;
A
#
# COMPACT_ATOMS: atom_id res chain seq x y z
N MET A 1 7.94 -21.04 5.19
CA MET A 1 7.23 -20.16 4.24
C MET A 1 6.63 -18.94 4.96
N GLN A 2 5.82 -19.11 6.04
CA GLN A 2 5.23 -17.99 6.78
C GLN A 2 6.27 -16.94 7.25
N ASN A 3 7.41 -17.37 7.81
CA ASN A 3 8.46 -16.43 8.23
C ASN A 3 9.02 -15.60 7.06
N LEU A 4 9.08 -16.13 5.85
CA LEU A 4 9.52 -15.38 4.67
C LEU A 4 8.48 -14.32 4.25
N ALA A 5 7.19 -14.63 4.34
CA ALA A 5 6.12 -13.67 4.11
C ALA A 5 6.16 -12.53 5.15
N LEU A 6 6.42 -12.85 6.43
CA LEU A 6 6.63 -11.84 7.47
C LEU A 6 7.90 -10.99 7.23
N ILE A 7 8.99 -11.60 6.77
CA ILE A 7 10.20 -10.88 6.39
C ILE A 7 9.89 -9.92 5.24
N SER A 8 9.20 -10.37 4.18
CA SER A 8 8.86 -9.49 3.06
C SER A 8 7.99 -8.30 3.48
N LEU A 9 7.09 -8.50 4.45
CA LEU A 9 6.23 -7.45 4.97
C LEU A 9 6.96 -6.48 5.89
N PHE A 10 7.72 -6.99 6.87
CA PHE A 10 8.24 -6.15 7.95
C PHE A 10 9.61 -5.52 7.67
N THR A 11 10.42 -6.04 6.73
CA THR A 11 11.72 -5.41 6.44
C THR A 11 11.60 -3.99 5.88
N PRO A 12 10.62 -3.62 5.01
CA PRO A 12 10.41 -2.23 4.62
C PRO A 12 9.94 -1.34 5.79
N LEU A 13 9.12 -1.87 6.71
CA LEU A 13 8.71 -1.15 7.91
C LEU A 13 9.89 -0.86 8.83
N ILE A 14 10.75 -1.84 9.05
CA ILE A 14 11.98 -1.66 9.85
C ILE A 14 12.86 -0.57 9.21
N SER A 15 13.01 -0.59 7.89
CA SER A 15 13.68 0.49 7.15
C SER A 15 13.06 1.85 7.45
N ALA A 16 11.73 1.96 7.29
CA ALA A 16 11.00 3.20 7.51
C ALA A 16 11.18 3.73 8.94
N LEU A 17 11.10 2.87 9.95
CA LEU A 17 11.24 3.25 11.35
C LEU A 17 12.67 3.69 11.70
N ILE A 18 13.68 2.94 11.27
CA ILE A 18 15.08 3.31 11.50
C ILE A 18 15.38 4.67 10.87
N LEU A 19 15.03 4.86 9.59
CA LEU A 19 15.31 6.12 8.92
C LEU A 19 14.42 7.27 9.42
N GLY A 20 13.22 6.95 9.91
CA GLY A 20 12.33 7.92 10.55
C GLY A 20 12.92 8.56 11.81
N ILE A 21 13.62 7.77 12.64
CA ILE A 21 14.35 8.26 13.83
C ILE A 21 15.45 9.25 13.40
N PHE A 22 16.03 9.05 12.22
CA PHE A 22 17.10 9.89 11.69
C PHE A 22 16.59 10.93 10.66
N ALA A 23 15.27 11.09 10.49
CA ALA A 23 14.67 11.91 9.43
C ALA A 23 15.14 13.37 9.42
N PHE A 24 15.34 13.96 10.60
CA PHE A 24 15.78 15.35 10.79
C PHE A 24 17.27 15.48 11.16
N LYS A 25 18.04 14.40 11.10
CA LYS A 25 19.49 14.42 11.31
C LYS A 25 20.21 14.62 9.98
N PRO A 26 21.50 15.07 10.02
CA PRO A 26 22.30 15.20 8.80
C PRO A 26 22.23 13.93 7.95
N LYS A 27 22.24 14.12 6.64
CA LYS A 27 22.16 13.00 5.68
C LYS A 27 23.28 11.98 5.92
N ASN A 28 22.93 10.73 5.81
CA ASN A 28 23.86 9.63 5.93
C ASN A 28 23.62 8.60 4.82
N PHE A 29 24.56 8.50 3.89
CA PHE A 29 24.48 7.56 2.77
C PHE A 29 24.38 6.11 3.21
N PHE A 30 24.99 5.76 4.34
CA PHE A 30 24.87 4.41 4.88
C PHE A 30 23.40 4.02 5.15
N LEU A 31 22.57 4.98 5.60
CA LEU A 31 21.14 4.75 5.82
C LEU A 31 20.39 4.50 4.50
N GLY A 32 20.77 5.18 3.42
CA GLY A 32 20.19 4.93 2.09
C GLY A 32 20.49 3.50 1.59
N TYR A 33 21.74 3.04 1.74
CA TYR A 33 22.10 1.65 1.41
C TYR A 33 21.43 0.65 2.34
N LEU A 34 21.28 0.95 3.63
CA LEU A 34 20.54 0.11 4.55
C LEU A 34 19.07 -0.03 4.12
N ALA A 35 18.42 1.08 3.73
CA ALA A 35 17.05 1.06 3.23
C ALA A 35 16.93 0.17 1.98
N PHE A 36 17.85 0.35 1.02
CA PHE A 36 17.90 -0.49 -0.18
C PHE A 36 18.05 -1.98 0.16
N ILE A 37 18.98 -2.34 1.04
CA ILE A 37 19.21 -3.74 1.43
C ILE A 37 17.96 -4.35 2.07
N LEU A 38 17.29 -3.62 2.97
CA LEU A 38 16.09 -4.11 3.64
C LEU A 38 14.93 -4.33 2.65
N VAL A 39 14.76 -3.44 1.67
CA VAL A 39 13.75 -3.61 0.61
C VAL A 39 14.17 -4.72 -0.37
N LEU A 40 15.46 -4.87 -0.66
CA LEU A 40 15.97 -5.98 -1.47
C LEU A 40 15.70 -7.34 -0.80
N VAL A 41 15.87 -7.45 0.52
CA VAL A 41 15.52 -8.66 1.29
C VAL A 41 14.03 -8.97 1.16
N SER A 42 13.15 -7.95 1.22
CA SER A 42 11.72 -8.11 0.95
C SER A 42 11.46 -8.67 -0.45
N ALA A 43 12.10 -8.10 -1.49
CA ALA A 43 11.96 -8.53 -2.87
C ALA A 43 12.44 -9.98 -3.08
N VAL A 44 13.61 -10.32 -2.56
CA VAL A 44 14.19 -11.68 -2.67
C VAL A 44 13.29 -12.70 -1.97
N SER A 45 12.76 -12.36 -0.78
CA SER A 45 11.82 -13.22 -0.05
C SER A 45 10.54 -13.47 -0.85
N SER A 46 10.01 -12.43 -1.50
CA SER A 46 8.81 -12.53 -2.35
C SER A 46 9.06 -13.40 -3.59
N ILE A 47 10.20 -13.23 -4.26
CA ILE A 47 10.61 -14.05 -5.42
C ILE A 47 10.77 -15.51 -5.00
N TYR A 48 11.40 -15.78 -3.86
CA TYR A 48 11.57 -17.13 -3.36
C TYR A 48 10.23 -17.82 -3.10
N LEU A 49 9.26 -17.10 -2.51
CA LEU A 49 7.91 -17.60 -2.28
C LEU A 49 7.19 -17.90 -3.60
N LEU A 50 7.34 -17.04 -4.61
CA LEU A 50 6.74 -17.24 -5.94
C LEU A 50 7.31 -18.47 -6.64
N ILE A 51 8.63 -18.65 -6.66
CA ILE A 51 9.30 -19.81 -7.29
C ILE A 51 8.82 -21.13 -6.67
N ASN A 52 8.57 -21.13 -5.34
CA ASN A 52 8.10 -22.31 -4.64
C ASN A 52 6.57 -22.46 -4.67
N ASN A 53 5.83 -21.64 -5.41
CA ASN A 53 4.36 -21.64 -5.46
C ASN A 53 3.74 -21.77 -4.06
N ALA A 54 4.18 -20.93 -3.14
CA ALA A 54 3.77 -20.99 -1.73
C ALA A 54 2.34 -20.50 -1.58
N HIS A 55 1.39 -21.39 -1.24
CA HIS A 55 0.01 -21.05 -0.97
C HIS A 55 -0.33 -21.36 0.47
N PHE A 56 -0.68 -20.34 1.26
CA PHE A 56 -1.07 -20.50 2.66
C PHE A 56 -1.69 -19.22 3.21
N ASP A 57 -2.54 -19.40 4.22
CA ASP A 57 -3.12 -18.30 4.98
C ASP A 57 -2.56 -18.32 6.40
N PHE A 58 -2.41 -17.14 7.00
CA PHE A 58 -2.03 -17.01 8.40
C PHE A 58 -2.56 -15.70 9.00
N ALA A 59 -2.69 -15.66 10.32
CA ALA A 59 -3.09 -14.47 11.05
C ALA A 59 -2.11 -14.19 12.19
N LEU A 60 -1.81 -12.92 12.43
CA LEU A 60 -0.96 -12.48 13.54
C LEU A 60 -1.74 -12.32 14.85
N GLY A 61 -3.05 -12.14 14.78
CA GLY A 61 -3.92 -11.97 15.94
C GLY A 61 -5.27 -11.39 15.58
N THR A 62 -6.20 -11.38 16.54
CA THR A 62 -7.49 -10.69 16.40
C THR A 62 -7.30 -9.19 16.59
N TRP A 63 -7.83 -8.40 15.66
CA TRP A 63 -7.77 -6.95 15.76
C TRP A 63 -9.07 -6.38 16.35
N ILE A 64 -10.21 -6.68 15.73
CA ILE A 64 -11.52 -6.25 16.21
C ILE A 64 -12.35 -7.49 16.51
N SER A 65 -12.41 -7.87 17.79
CA SER A 65 -13.14 -9.06 18.23
C SER A 65 -14.64 -8.99 17.99
N LEU A 66 -15.22 -7.78 17.99
CA LEU A 66 -16.65 -7.57 17.79
C LEU A 66 -17.14 -8.01 16.40
N VAL A 67 -16.30 -7.87 15.38
CA VAL A 67 -16.59 -8.20 13.97
C VAL A 67 -15.72 -9.37 13.45
N ASP A 68 -15.04 -10.09 14.36
CA ASP A 68 -14.09 -11.19 14.09
C ASP A 68 -13.05 -10.87 13.00
N VAL A 69 -12.62 -9.61 12.92
CA VAL A 69 -11.57 -9.21 12.00
C VAL A 69 -10.20 -9.46 12.61
N LYS A 70 -9.38 -10.20 11.88
CA LYS A 70 -7.99 -10.55 12.24
C LYS A 70 -7.00 -9.78 11.36
N PHE A 71 -5.79 -9.59 11.86
CA PHE A 71 -4.66 -9.29 10.99
C PHE A 71 -4.29 -10.55 10.21
N GLY A 72 -5.12 -10.88 9.24
CA GLY A 72 -4.99 -12.05 8.40
C GLY A 72 -4.32 -11.72 7.08
N PHE A 73 -3.57 -12.68 6.57
CA PHE A 73 -2.82 -12.59 5.33
C PHE A 73 -3.06 -13.84 4.50
N LYS A 74 -3.32 -13.60 3.21
CA LYS A 74 -3.53 -14.65 2.21
C LYS A 74 -2.42 -14.60 1.17
N ILE A 75 -1.73 -15.71 1.04
CA ILE A 75 -0.67 -15.87 0.06
C ILE A 75 -1.16 -16.84 -1.02
N ASP A 76 -1.54 -16.28 -2.15
CA ASP A 76 -1.96 -16.98 -3.35
C ASP A 76 -1.16 -16.52 -4.58
N THR A 77 -1.44 -17.04 -5.76
CA THR A 77 -0.72 -16.70 -6.99
C THR A 77 -0.77 -15.22 -7.31
N ILE A 78 -1.92 -14.56 -7.08
CA ILE A 78 -2.10 -13.13 -7.35
C ILE A 78 -1.25 -12.33 -6.36
N THR A 79 -1.37 -12.65 -5.07
CA THR A 79 -0.58 -12.02 -4.01
C THR A 79 0.92 -12.16 -4.26
N LEU A 80 1.40 -13.37 -4.57
CA LEU A 80 2.81 -13.63 -4.85
C LEU A 80 3.33 -12.82 -6.04
N THR A 81 2.55 -12.77 -7.12
CA THR A 81 2.91 -11.98 -8.30
C THR A 81 3.03 -10.50 -7.96
N MET A 82 2.05 -9.96 -7.25
CA MET A 82 2.04 -8.55 -6.83
C MET A 82 3.16 -8.22 -5.84
N MET A 83 3.44 -9.11 -4.87
CA MET A 83 4.57 -8.96 -3.94
C MET A 83 5.91 -8.88 -4.70
N CYS A 84 6.10 -9.70 -5.73
CA CYS A 84 7.31 -9.67 -6.56
C CYS A 84 7.41 -8.35 -7.34
N VAL A 85 6.32 -7.90 -7.98
CA VAL A 85 6.31 -6.64 -8.73
C VAL A 85 6.64 -5.48 -7.79
N VAL A 86 5.93 -5.37 -6.66
CA VAL A 86 6.16 -4.31 -5.66
C VAL A 86 7.59 -4.36 -5.13
N GLY A 87 8.08 -5.53 -4.75
CA GLY A 87 9.43 -5.71 -4.19
C GLY A 87 10.53 -5.32 -5.16
N VAL A 88 10.48 -5.85 -6.40
CA VAL A 88 11.52 -5.60 -7.42
C VAL A 88 11.53 -4.14 -7.84
N VAL A 89 10.37 -3.56 -8.18
CA VAL A 89 10.28 -2.15 -8.57
C VAL A 89 10.75 -1.25 -7.45
N SER A 90 10.32 -1.51 -6.21
CA SER A 90 10.75 -0.73 -5.05
C SER A 90 12.25 -0.82 -4.79
N ALA A 91 12.87 -1.99 -4.94
CA ALA A 91 14.32 -2.14 -4.80
C ALA A 91 15.07 -1.31 -5.85
N CYS A 92 14.63 -1.36 -7.13
CA CYS A 92 15.21 -0.54 -8.19
C CYS A 92 15.08 0.96 -7.90
N VAL A 93 13.89 1.40 -7.43
CA VAL A 93 13.63 2.79 -7.07
C VAL A 93 14.50 3.22 -5.89
N HIS A 94 14.64 2.40 -4.85
CA HIS A 94 15.54 2.71 -3.72
C HIS A 94 16.97 2.89 -4.16
N LEU A 95 17.49 1.97 -4.99
CA LEU A 95 18.85 2.06 -5.51
C LEU A 95 19.08 3.34 -6.33
N TYR A 96 18.18 3.62 -7.26
CA TYR A 96 18.23 4.84 -8.07
C TYR A 96 18.17 6.11 -7.21
N SER A 97 17.31 6.10 -6.20
CA SER A 97 17.09 7.25 -5.33
C SER A 97 18.30 7.64 -4.47
N ILE A 98 19.23 6.71 -4.19
CA ILE A 98 20.46 7.01 -3.46
C ILE A 98 21.27 8.10 -4.19
N PHE A 99 21.38 7.96 -5.52
CA PHE A 99 22.10 8.93 -6.34
C PHE A 99 21.25 10.15 -6.66
N TYR A 100 19.94 9.96 -6.91
CA TYR A 100 19.04 11.05 -7.25
C TYR A 100 18.91 12.07 -6.10
N MET A 101 18.78 11.59 -4.86
CA MET A 101 18.60 12.42 -3.66
C MET A 101 19.93 12.79 -2.98
N GLU A 102 21.07 12.51 -3.61
CA GLU A 102 22.40 12.70 -3.02
C GLU A 102 22.62 14.11 -2.47
N LYS A 103 22.10 15.14 -3.14
CA LYS A 103 22.30 16.54 -2.76
C LYS A 103 21.20 17.10 -1.86
N ASP A 104 20.15 16.34 -1.59
CA ASP A 104 18.99 16.80 -0.82
C ASP A 104 19.24 16.65 0.69
N GLU A 105 18.86 17.67 1.47
CA GLU A 105 18.97 17.66 2.93
C GLU A 105 17.96 16.68 3.57
N GLY A 106 16.83 16.45 2.93
CA GLY A 106 15.78 15.54 3.37
C GLY A 106 16.04 14.06 3.05
N PHE A 107 17.28 13.68 2.68
CA PHE A 107 17.64 12.32 2.25
C PHE A 107 17.10 11.23 3.17
N ASN A 108 17.35 11.28 4.48
CA ASN A 108 16.90 10.26 5.43
C ASN A 108 15.37 10.20 5.51
N ARG A 109 14.70 11.35 5.52
CA ARG A 109 13.24 11.47 5.56
C ARG A 109 12.60 10.86 4.30
N TYR A 110 13.20 11.09 3.15
CA TYR A 110 12.76 10.54 1.88
C TYR A 110 12.71 9.01 1.91
N PHE A 111 13.79 8.36 2.31
CA PHE A 111 13.86 6.89 2.40
C PHE A 111 12.95 6.31 3.48
N SER A 112 12.69 7.06 4.57
CA SER A 112 11.69 6.66 5.56
C SER A 112 10.29 6.58 4.95
N TYR A 113 9.88 7.62 4.20
CA TYR A 113 8.58 7.65 3.53
C TYR A 113 8.47 6.57 2.45
N LEU A 114 9.54 6.36 1.70
CA LEU A 114 9.59 5.35 0.65
C LEU A 114 9.46 3.93 1.24
N GLY A 115 10.16 3.64 2.32
CA GLY A 115 10.05 2.36 3.03
C GLY A 115 8.66 2.13 3.61
N PHE A 116 8.03 3.18 4.16
CA PHE A 116 6.67 3.10 4.68
C PHE A 116 5.63 2.87 3.56
N PHE A 117 5.85 3.47 2.38
CA PHE A 117 5.03 3.18 1.21
C PHE A 117 5.09 1.70 0.81
N VAL A 118 6.31 1.13 0.73
CA VAL A 118 6.50 -0.29 0.37
C VAL A 118 5.83 -1.21 1.40
N PHE A 119 5.98 -0.92 2.69
CA PHE A 119 5.28 -1.66 3.74
C PHE A 119 3.76 -1.61 3.57
N SER A 120 3.20 -0.41 3.37
CA SER A 120 1.75 -0.22 3.20
C SER A 120 1.23 -0.98 1.97
N MET A 121 2.00 -0.97 0.89
CA MET A 121 1.65 -1.70 -0.34
C MET A 121 1.72 -3.21 -0.16
N MET A 122 2.76 -3.74 0.53
CA MET A 122 2.86 -5.15 0.87
C MET A 122 1.70 -5.58 1.78
N PHE A 123 1.37 -4.77 2.79
CA PHE A 123 0.25 -5.03 3.69
C PHE A 123 -1.09 -5.11 2.93
N LEU A 124 -1.32 -4.16 2.00
CA LEU A 124 -2.51 -4.13 1.15
C LEU A 124 -2.63 -5.41 0.32
N VAL A 125 -1.55 -5.79 -0.36
CA VAL A 125 -1.53 -6.93 -1.29
C VAL A 125 -1.71 -8.27 -0.55
N MET A 126 -1.16 -8.39 0.65
CA MET A 126 -1.19 -9.63 1.43
C MET A 126 -2.47 -9.79 2.26
N SER A 127 -3.28 -8.75 2.48
CA SER A 127 -4.48 -8.81 3.33
C SER A 127 -5.48 -9.87 2.84
N ASP A 128 -6.08 -10.63 3.77
CA ASP A 128 -7.11 -11.65 3.50
C ASP A 128 -8.54 -11.13 3.64
N ASN A 129 -8.70 -9.85 3.99
CA ASN A 129 -9.99 -9.24 4.27
C ASN A 129 -10.07 -7.78 3.80
N PHE A 130 -11.31 -7.31 3.56
CA PHE A 130 -11.56 -5.95 3.06
C PHE A 130 -11.12 -4.83 3.99
N LEU A 131 -11.11 -5.04 5.31
CA LEU A 131 -10.67 -4.01 6.26
C LEU A 131 -9.14 -3.90 6.28
N GLY A 132 -8.43 -5.03 6.22
CA GLY A 132 -6.98 -5.05 6.07
C GLY A 132 -6.53 -4.39 4.76
N LEU A 133 -7.22 -4.69 3.66
CA LEU A 133 -7.02 -3.99 2.38
C LEU A 133 -7.19 -2.48 2.55
N PHE A 134 -8.25 -2.03 3.22
CA PHE A 134 -8.52 -0.60 3.43
C PHE A 134 -7.41 0.09 4.23
N ILE A 135 -6.85 -0.56 5.26
CA ILE A 135 -5.70 0.01 6.02
C ILE A 135 -4.49 0.21 5.13
N GLY A 136 -4.11 -0.82 4.36
CA GLY A 136 -3.00 -0.70 3.41
C GLY A 136 -3.26 0.38 2.36
N TRP A 137 -4.49 0.46 1.85
CA TRP A 137 -4.97 1.47 0.91
C TRP A 137 -4.79 2.90 1.42
N GLU A 138 -5.18 3.12 2.67
CA GLU A 138 -5.02 4.39 3.36
C GLU A 138 -3.56 4.71 3.67
N GLY A 139 -2.78 3.69 4.06
CA GLY A 139 -1.34 3.83 4.28
C GLY A 139 -0.60 4.28 3.03
N VAL A 140 -0.89 3.68 1.87
CA VAL A 140 -0.36 4.13 0.57
C VAL A 140 -0.79 5.56 0.24
N GLY A 141 -2.05 5.94 0.57
CA GLY A 141 -2.56 7.30 0.38
C GLY A 141 -1.79 8.35 1.20
N VAL A 142 -1.54 8.07 2.47
CA VAL A 142 -0.74 8.95 3.34
C VAL A 142 0.71 9.04 2.87
N CYS A 143 1.30 7.91 2.49
CA CYS A 143 2.67 7.91 1.97
C CYS A 143 2.81 8.71 0.68
N SER A 144 1.84 8.59 -0.24
CA SER A 144 1.83 9.38 -1.47
C SER A 144 1.72 10.87 -1.19
N TRP A 145 0.87 11.28 -0.25
CA TRP A 145 0.78 12.66 0.21
C TRP A 145 2.11 13.20 0.73
N LEU A 146 2.81 12.43 1.60
CA LEU A 146 4.12 12.80 2.14
C LEU A 146 5.20 12.88 1.06
N LEU A 147 5.14 12.02 0.06
CA LEU A 147 6.14 11.94 -1.00
C LEU A 147 5.90 12.97 -2.11
N ILE A 148 4.65 13.24 -2.50
CA ILE A 148 4.32 14.30 -3.46
C ILE A 148 4.66 15.67 -2.87
N GLY A 149 4.29 15.90 -1.59
CA GLY A 149 4.61 17.12 -0.85
C GLY A 149 6.01 17.12 -0.22
N PHE A 150 6.95 16.30 -0.69
CA PHE A 150 8.26 16.14 -0.07
C PHE A 150 9.01 17.45 0.12
N TRP A 151 8.98 18.33 -0.88
CA TRP A 151 9.53 19.68 -0.84
C TRP A 151 8.50 20.69 -0.35
N PHE A 152 7.97 20.47 0.85
CA PHE A 152 6.85 21.22 1.46
C PHE A 152 7.07 22.72 1.65
N HIS A 153 8.30 23.22 1.50
CA HIS A 153 8.58 24.66 1.49
C HIS A 153 8.04 25.38 0.25
N ASN A 154 7.71 24.64 -0.79
CA ASN A 154 7.11 25.18 -2.02
C ASN A 154 5.60 24.95 -1.99
N GLU A 155 4.84 26.04 -1.97
CA GLU A 155 3.37 26.01 -1.91
C GLU A 155 2.73 25.21 -3.05
N LYS A 156 3.33 25.21 -4.25
CA LYS A 156 2.81 24.42 -5.39
C LYS A 156 2.84 22.92 -5.11
N TYR A 157 3.91 22.42 -4.47
CA TYR A 157 4.05 21.00 -4.17
C TYR A 157 3.14 20.59 -3.01
N THR A 158 2.95 21.48 -2.04
CA THR A 158 2.00 21.28 -0.95
C THR A 158 0.56 21.27 -1.48
N PHE A 159 0.22 22.16 -2.41
CA PHE A 159 -1.08 22.17 -3.06
C PHE A 159 -1.34 20.86 -3.82
N ALA A 160 -0.40 20.43 -4.67
CA ALA A 160 -0.48 19.18 -5.43
C ALA A 160 -0.68 17.94 -4.51
N ALA A 161 0.06 17.89 -3.38
CA ALA A 161 -0.09 16.83 -2.40
C ALA A 161 -1.49 16.82 -1.76
N ASN A 162 -1.98 18.00 -1.37
CA ASN A 162 -3.31 18.14 -0.77
C ASN A 162 -4.42 17.81 -1.77
N GLU A 163 -4.30 18.23 -3.03
CA GLU A 163 -5.25 17.87 -4.08
C GLU A 163 -5.30 16.36 -4.26
N ALA A 164 -4.14 15.71 -4.45
CA ALA A 164 -4.06 14.27 -4.57
C ALA A 164 -4.69 13.54 -3.37
N PHE A 165 -4.42 14.03 -2.15
CA PHE A 165 -4.98 13.44 -0.93
C PHE A 165 -6.49 13.58 -0.87
N ILE A 166 -7.04 14.79 -1.09
CA ILE A 166 -8.48 15.07 -0.99
C ILE A 166 -9.25 14.30 -2.07
N MET A 167 -8.78 14.32 -3.32
CA MET A 167 -9.45 13.60 -4.42
C MET A 167 -9.52 12.09 -4.15
N ASN A 168 -8.43 11.51 -3.67
CA ASN A 168 -8.42 10.09 -3.28
C ASN A 168 -9.37 9.84 -2.10
N ARG A 169 -9.41 10.70 -1.06
CA ARG A 169 -10.32 10.54 0.09
C ARG A 169 -11.80 10.57 -0.27
N ILE A 170 -12.19 11.39 -1.25
CA ILE A 170 -13.57 11.39 -1.74
C ILE A 170 -13.92 10.04 -2.36
N ALA A 171 -13.03 9.46 -3.15
CA ALA A 171 -13.23 8.13 -3.72
C ALA A 171 -13.17 7.02 -2.65
N ASP A 172 -12.26 7.14 -1.68
CA ASP A 172 -12.08 6.17 -0.58
C ASP A 172 -13.32 6.09 0.33
N LEU A 173 -14.11 7.17 0.43
CA LEU A 173 -15.40 7.15 1.12
C LEU A 173 -16.37 6.14 0.48
N ALA A 174 -16.42 6.08 -0.84
CA ALA A 174 -17.25 5.08 -1.54
C ALA A 174 -16.74 3.66 -1.27
N LEU A 175 -15.41 3.44 -1.31
CA LEU A 175 -14.80 2.16 -0.94
C LEU A 175 -15.23 1.72 0.47
N LEU A 176 -15.15 2.62 1.44
CA LEU A 176 -15.51 2.34 2.83
C LEU A 176 -17.00 2.01 2.98
N LEU A 177 -17.88 2.74 2.28
CA LEU A 177 -19.32 2.43 2.26
C LEU A 177 -19.58 1.06 1.63
N GLY A 178 -18.85 0.68 0.58
CA GLY A 178 -18.90 -0.65 -0.01
C GLY A 178 -18.51 -1.75 0.99
N ILE A 179 -17.44 -1.53 1.77
CA ILE A 179 -16.99 -2.45 2.83
C ILE A 179 -18.05 -2.58 3.94
N PHE A 180 -18.68 -1.49 4.35
CA PHE A 180 -19.77 -1.54 5.33
C PHE A 180 -20.97 -2.32 4.82
N LEU A 181 -21.34 -2.15 3.55
CA LEU A 181 -22.42 -2.93 2.95
C LEU A 181 -22.09 -4.42 2.86
N ILE A 182 -20.83 -4.78 2.57
CA ILE A 182 -20.37 -6.18 2.61
C ILE A 182 -20.59 -6.76 4.01
N TYR A 183 -20.19 -6.03 5.05
CA TYR A 183 -20.38 -6.52 6.41
C TYR A 183 -21.85 -6.64 6.81
N LEU A 184 -22.68 -5.66 6.46
CA LEU A 184 -24.12 -5.67 6.76
C LEU A 184 -24.85 -6.83 6.07
N GLU A 185 -24.44 -7.19 4.86
CA GLU A 185 -25.09 -8.21 4.06
C GLU A 185 -24.59 -9.63 4.36
N PHE A 186 -23.29 -9.79 4.59
CA PHE A 186 -22.66 -11.11 4.75
C PHE A 186 -22.22 -11.42 6.18
N GLY A 187 -22.17 -10.43 7.09
CA GLY A 187 -21.71 -10.59 8.47
C GLY A 187 -20.20 -10.88 8.61
N THR A 188 -19.45 -10.87 7.53
CA THR A 188 -18.02 -11.12 7.49
C THR A 188 -17.32 -10.19 6.50
N LEU A 189 -16.03 -9.92 6.72
CA LEU A 189 -15.18 -9.15 5.81
C LEU A 189 -14.07 -9.99 5.17
N LYS A 190 -13.96 -11.27 5.53
CA LYS A 190 -12.95 -12.16 4.95
C LYS A 190 -13.34 -12.53 3.51
N TYR A 191 -12.38 -12.44 2.58
CA TYR A 191 -12.64 -12.67 1.15
C TYR A 191 -13.28 -14.03 0.86
N ASP A 192 -12.68 -15.11 1.37
CA ASP A 192 -13.15 -16.46 1.10
C ASP A 192 -14.57 -16.69 1.60
N ASP A 193 -14.90 -16.17 2.79
CA ASP A 193 -16.23 -16.31 3.38
C ASP A 193 -17.27 -15.54 2.56
N VAL A 194 -16.96 -14.30 2.16
CA VAL A 194 -17.84 -13.47 1.32
C VAL A 194 -18.08 -14.14 -0.04
N PHE A 195 -17.02 -14.61 -0.72
CA PHE A 195 -17.14 -15.24 -2.02
C PHE A 195 -17.88 -16.58 -1.96
N ASN A 196 -17.68 -17.37 -0.91
CA ASN A 196 -18.42 -18.61 -0.69
C ASN A 196 -19.92 -18.34 -0.48
N LEU A 197 -20.28 -17.30 0.27
CA LEU A 197 -21.68 -16.90 0.47
C LEU A 197 -22.33 -16.42 -0.83
N ILE A 198 -21.60 -15.67 -1.66
CA ILE A 198 -22.10 -15.22 -2.97
C ILE A 198 -22.35 -16.42 -3.91
N THR A 199 -21.45 -17.40 -3.93
CA THR A 199 -21.55 -18.57 -4.82
C THR A 199 -22.59 -19.58 -4.37
N SER A 200 -22.99 -19.59 -3.09
CA SER A 200 -23.97 -20.52 -2.50
C SER A 200 -25.45 -20.10 -2.63
N ASN A 201 -25.86 -19.50 -3.78
CA ASN A 201 -27.23 -19.06 -4.11
C ASN A 201 -27.66 -17.71 -3.47
N TYR A 202 -26.79 -16.72 -3.54
CA TYR A 202 -27.20 -15.37 -3.16
C TYR A 202 -28.08 -14.73 -4.24
N GLU A 203 -29.35 -14.39 -3.87
CA GLU A 203 -30.35 -13.91 -4.83
C GLU A 203 -30.40 -12.37 -4.99
N ASN A 204 -29.81 -11.60 -4.07
CA ASN A 204 -29.93 -10.15 -4.06
C ASN A 204 -28.88 -9.44 -4.96
N ASN A 205 -29.02 -9.64 -6.27
CA ASN A 205 -28.12 -9.05 -7.26
C ASN A 205 -28.05 -7.51 -7.22
N LYS A 206 -29.07 -6.82 -6.70
CA LYS A 206 -29.06 -5.35 -6.62
C LYS A 206 -28.06 -4.84 -5.58
N ILE A 207 -27.98 -5.48 -4.42
CA ILE A 207 -26.99 -5.12 -3.39
C ILE A 207 -25.58 -5.47 -3.85
N LEU A 208 -25.37 -6.63 -4.48
CA LEU A 208 -24.07 -6.97 -5.05
C LEU A 208 -23.61 -5.95 -6.08
N THR A 209 -24.52 -5.52 -6.96
CA THR A 209 -24.20 -4.48 -7.95
C THR A 209 -23.83 -3.17 -7.28
N LEU A 210 -24.56 -2.77 -6.23
CA LEU A 210 -24.24 -1.54 -5.49
C LEU A 210 -22.88 -1.63 -4.80
N ILE A 211 -22.58 -2.74 -4.13
CA ILE A 211 -21.26 -3.00 -3.52
C ILE A 211 -20.15 -2.90 -4.58
N ALA A 212 -20.31 -3.58 -5.72
CA ALA A 212 -19.33 -3.57 -6.80
C ALA A 212 -19.09 -2.15 -7.35
N ILE A 213 -20.14 -1.35 -7.54
CA ILE A 213 -20.03 0.05 -7.98
C ILE A 213 -19.27 0.87 -6.93
N LEU A 214 -19.57 0.74 -5.65
CA LEU A 214 -18.92 1.50 -4.59
C LEU A 214 -17.42 1.14 -4.47
N LEU A 215 -17.08 -0.14 -4.53
CA LEU A 215 -15.68 -0.60 -4.55
C LEU A 215 -14.95 -0.08 -5.80
N PHE A 216 -15.62 -0.08 -6.95
CA PHE A 216 -15.06 0.42 -8.20
C PHE A 216 -14.81 1.93 -8.17
N ILE A 217 -15.72 2.73 -7.56
CA ILE A 217 -15.51 4.18 -7.38
C ILE A 217 -14.25 4.44 -6.54
N GLY A 218 -14.02 3.66 -5.47
CA GLY A 218 -12.77 3.74 -4.72
C GLY A 218 -11.55 3.46 -5.59
N ALA A 219 -11.60 2.42 -6.44
CA ALA A 219 -10.53 2.09 -7.38
C ALA A 219 -10.30 3.18 -8.43
N MET A 220 -11.37 3.86 -8.90
CA MET A 220 -11.29 4.99 -9.84
C MET A 220 -10.47 6.15 -9.28
N GLY A 221 -10.54 6.43 -7.98
CA GLY A 221 -9.75 7.46 -7.33
C GLY A 221 -8.25 7.21 -7.46
N LYS A 222 -7.79 6.03 -7.07
CA LYS A 222 -6.36 5.65 -7.15
C LYS A 222 -5.87 5.48 -8.59
N SER A 223 -6.75 5.08 -9.51
CA SER A 223 -6.43 4.94 -10.93
C SER A 223 -6.54 6.24 -11.72
N ALA A 224 -6.84 7.36 -11.05
CA ALA A 224 -7.04 8.67 -11.68
C ALA A 224 -8.02 8.62 -12.87
N GLN A 225 -9.13 7.87 -12.75
CA GLN A 225 -10.17 7.82 -13.75
C GLN A 225 -11.13 8.99 -13.59
N PHE A 226 -11.76 9.41 -14.70
CA PHE A 226 -12.79 10.46 -14.65
C PHE A 226 -13.93 10.09 -13.68
N PRO A 227 -14.33 10.99 -12.75
CA PRO A 227 -13.96 12.40 -12.61
C PRO A 227 -12.75 12.69 -11.70
N PHE A 228 -12.08 11.68 -11.12
CA PHE A 228 -11.01 11.82 -10.12
C PHE A 228 -9.58 11.91 -10.72
N HIS A 229 -9.44 12.43 -11.94
CA HIS A 229 -8.16 12.36 -12.69
C HIS A 229 -7.24 13.56 -12.50
N THR A 230 -7.72 14.67 -11.95
CA THR A 230 -6.98 15.96 -11.92
C THR A 230 -5.68 15.86 -11.11
N TRP A 231 -5.70 15.16 -10.02
CA TRP A 231 -4.57 15.02 -9.10
C TRP A 231 -3.33 14.34 -9.72
N LEU A 232 -3.52 13.50 -10.75
CA LEU A 232 -2.43 12.71 -11.32
C LEU A 232 -1.38 13.60 -12.01
N ALA A 233 -1.82 14.61 -12.76
CA ALA A 233 -0.92 15.53 -13.43
C ALA A 233 -0.07 16.34 -12.41
N ASP A 234 -0.70 16.82 -11.36
CA ASP A 234 -0.04 17.64 -10.34
C ASP A 234 0.82 16.79 -9.39
N ALA A 235 0.52 15.49 -9.22
CA ALA A 235 1.35 14.57 -8.45
C ALA A 235 2.79 14.42 -8.97
N MET A 236 3.06 14.80 -10.23
CA MET A 236 4.40 14.87 -10.81
C MET A 236 5.29 15.96 -10.18
N ALA A 237 4.76 16.79 -9.30
CA ALA A 237 5.52 17.78 -8.53
C ALA A 237 6.54 17.13 -7.55
N GLY A 238 6.30 15.90 -7.12
CA GLY A 238 7.22 15.14 -6.26
C GLY A 238 8.52 14.72 -6.95
N PRO A 239 9.50 14.15 -6.19
CA PRO A 239 10.71 13.60 -6.77
C PRO A 239 10.43 12.53 -7.83
N THR A 240 11.14 12.55 -8.95
CA THR A 240 10.90 11.62 -10.08
C THR A 240 10.84 10.13 -9.68
N PRO A 241 11.71 9.60 -8.79
CA PRO A 241 11.60 8.19 -8.38
C PRO A 241 10.31 7.86 -7.65
N VAL A 242 9.69 8.86 -6.99
CA VAL A 242 8.38 8.72 -6.33
C VAL A 242 7.29 8.49 -7.36
N SER A 243 7.26 9.29 -8.44
CA SER A 243 6.29 9.09 -9.52
C SER A 243 6.40 7.69 -10.11
N ALA A 244 7.62 7.17 -10.30
CA ALA A 244 7.84 5.81 -10.80
C ALA A 244 7.30 4.73 -9.85
N LEU A 245 7.27 4.98 -8.54
CA LEU A 245 6.77 4.02 -7.56
C LEU A 245 5.26 4.11 -7.37
N ILE A 246 4.70 5.33 -7.31
CA ILE A 246 3.27 5.57 -7.06
C ILE A 246 2.42 5.15 -8.28
N HIS A 247 2.93 5.35 -9.48
CA HIS A 247 2.21 5.14 -10.74
C HIS A 247 2.73 3.97 -11.55
#